data_6ff360fbfc17d222903ab5ba6066cef3
#
_entry.id   6ff360fbfc17d222903ab5ba6066cef3
#
_cell.length_a   1.000
_cell.length_b   1.000
_cell.length_c   1.000
_cell.angle_alpha   90.00
_cell.angle_beta   90.00
_cell.angle_gamma   90.00
#
_symmetry.space_group_name_H-M   'P 1'
#
loop_
_entity.id
_entity.type
_entity.pdbx_description
1 polymer ?
#
loop_
_entity_poly.entity_id
_entity_poly.type
_entity_poly.pdbx_seq_one_letter_code
_entity_poly.pdbx_strand_id
1 'polypeptide(L)'
;MGHAYDFDHFLIQHPRKEGDRRRLIPERTARNLLDLRATFEDPQSLNFVPAKSESHLLLATWNIQHFGSTERYDESLWYIAEVLSRFDLIAIQEVKQSLRDLELVTQLLGPWWKYIVSDVTAGEPGNEERLAYLFDNRRVRFSGLAGEIVLPPIEDAEGHLYPVRQLVRTPYMAGFKAGWSSFILSTVHLIWGEEVEGFAPRVEEVEQITDFLVNRRSEHGAWSRNMILLGDFNMFDPGGVAAQALTNSGLSIPHGREDLRATNVGQEARFYDQIAFLLEDAEIMNPSSLGVVDFFDAVYSDEKFADYREDLRTAAGAVPANPLKYYRQYWRRREMSDHLLLWVQLPIDFSNTHLTGVINT
;
A
#
# COMPACT_ATOMS: atom_id res chain seq x y z
N MET A 1 12.81 1.57 -23.03
CA MET A 1 12.82 2.44 -21.85
C MET A 1 13.08 3.93 -22.20
N GLY A 2 12.59 4.42 -23.31
CA GLY A 2 13.00 5.74 -23.83
C GLY A 2 12.21 6.97 -23.37
N HIS A 3 11.15 6.84 -22.58
CA HIS A 3 10.26 7.96 -22.29
C HIS A 3 9.83 8.11 -20.84
N ALA A 4 10.32 7.29 -19.91
CA ALA A 4 9.88 7.32 -18.52
C ALA A 4 10.13 8.65 -17.79
N TYR A 5 11.08 9.49 -18.25
CA TYR A 5 11.43 10.76 -17.62
C TYR A 5 11.43 11.92 -18.65
N ASP A 6 10.54 11.85 -19.63
CA ASP A 6 10.35 12.93 -20.60
C ASP A 6 9.39 13.99 -20.02
N PHE A 7 9.96 14.91 -19.25
CA PHE A 7 9.22 16.00 -18.62
C PHE A 7 8.57 16.95 -19.63
N ASP A 8 9.20 17.16 -20.79
CA ASP A 8 8.65 18.04 -21.82
C ASP A 8 7.40 17.41 -22.44
N HIS A 9 7.45 16.12 -22.74
CA HIS A 9 6.29 15.38 -23.22
C HIS A 9 5.14 15.39 -22.18
N PHE A 10 5.47 15.18 -20.91
CA PHE A 10 4.50 15.24 -19.81
C PHE A 10 3.81 16.61 -19.75
N LEU A 11 4.57 17.71 -19.79
CA LEU A 11 4.04 19.07 -19.75
C LEU A 11 3.16 19.40 -20.97
N ILE A 12 3.43 18.79 -22.13
CA ILE A 12 2.60 18.92 -23.34
C ILE A 12 1.27 18.17 -23.17
N GLN A 13 1.32 16.95 -22.63
CA GLN A 13 0.12 16.13 -22.46
C GLN A 13 -0.75 16.57 -21.27
N HIS A 14 -0.15 17.15 -20.24
CA HIS A 14 -0.82 17.60 -19.02
C HIS A 14 -0.58 19.11 -18.78
N PRO A 15 -1.08 19.97 -19.67
CA PRO A 15 -0.80 21.40 -19.59
C PRO A 15 -1.49 22.01 -18.37
N ARG A 16 -0.74 22.74 -17.57
CA ARG A 16 -1.27 23.60 -16.53
C ARG A 16 -1.31 25.04 -17.03
N LYS A 17 -2.23 25.84 -16.47
CA LYS A 17 -2.30 27.27 -16.77
C LYS A 17 -0.98 27.94 -16.42
N GLU A 18 -0.62 28.97 -17.20
CA GLU A 18 0.54 29.79 -16.86
C GLU A 18 0.41 30.38 -15.45
N GLY A 19 1.48 30.26 -14.66
CA GLY A 19 1.48 30.67 -13.24
C GLY A 19 0.85 29.68 -12.27
N ASP A 20 0.36 28.50 -12.72
CA ASP A 20 -0.06 27.43 -11.79
C ASP A 20 1.18 26.87 -11.08
N ARG A 21 1.22 27.04 -9.76
CA ARG A 21 2.34 26.62 -8.88
C ARG A 21 2.54 25.11 -8.85
N ARG A 22 1.52 24.34 -9.20
CA ARG A 22 1.56 22.88 -9.22
C ARG A 22 2.24 22.33 -10.45
N ARG A 23 2.57 23.20 -11.40
CA ARG A 23 3.31 22.82 -12.62
C ARG A 23 4.68 22.26 -12.25
N LEU A 24 5.03 21.17 -12.89
CA LEU A 24 6.33 20.52 -12.77
C LEU A 24 7.48 21.50 -13.10
N ILE A 25 8.50 21.49 -12.24
CA ILE A 25 9.78 22.21 -12.48
C ILE A 25 10.84 21.13 -12.75
N PRO A 26 11.28 20.95 -14.03
CA PRO A 26 12.11 19.81 -14.43
C PRO A 26 13.38 19.62 -13.60
N GLU A 27 14.14 20.68 -13.35
CA GLU A 27 15.42 20.59 -12.62
C GLU A 27 15.22 20.18 -11.14
N ARG A 28 14.19 20.75 -10.48
CA ARG A 28 13.84 20.39 -9.10
C ARG A 28 13.36 18.95 -9.02
N THR A 29 12.47 18.57 -9.93
CA THR A 29 11.93 17.21 -10.00
C THR A 29 13.03 16.17 -10.24
N ALA A 30 13.93 16.42 -11.21
CA ALA A 30 15.04 15.52 -11.51
C ALA A 30 15.99 15.34 -10.32
N ARG A 31 16.37 16.43 -9.63
CA ARG A 31 17.21 16.37 -8.43
C ARG A 31 16.57 15.50 -7.34
N ASN A 32 15.30 15.76 -7.04
CA ASN A 32 14.58 15.04 -6.01
C ASN A 32 14.39 13.55 -6.36
N LEU A 33 14.19 13.21 -7.63
CA LEU A 33 14.15 11.81 -8.09
C LEU A 33 15.50 11.11 -7.92
N LEU A 34 16.62 11.80 -8.19
CA LEU A 34 17.96 11.24 -7.97
C LEU A 34 18.25 11.02 -6.49
N ASP A 35 17.87 11.97 -5.62
CA ASP A 35 18.01 11.82 -4.17
C ASP A 35 17.18 10.64 -3.65
N LEU A 36 15.94 10.49 -4.14
CA LEU A 36 15.06 9.38 -3.78
C LEU A 36 15.65 8.03 -4.18
N ARG A 37 16.22 7.93 -5.40
CA ARG A 37 16.92 6.73 -5.87
C ARG A 37 18.13 6.39 -5.02
N ALA A 38 18.96 7.37 -4.73
CA ALA A 38 20.12 7.17 -3.89
C ALA A 38 19.76 6.58 -2.52
N THR A 39 18.67 7.06 -1.92
CA THR A 39 18.17 6.55 -0.63
C THR A 39 17.71 5.09 -0.72
N PHE A 40 17.11 4.67 -1.83
CA PHE A 40 16.67 3.29 -2.03
C PHE A 40 17.81 2.33 -2.36
N GLU A 41 18.88 2.82 -2.95
CA GLU A 41 20.00 2.01 -3.44
C GLU A 41 21.15 1.89 -2.43
N ASP A 42 21.18 2.74 -1.40
CA ASP A 42 22.16 2.67 -0.32
C ASP A 42 21.80 1.58 0.71
N PRO A 43 22.57 0.47 0.80
CA PRO A 43 22.28 -0.61 1.75
C PRO A 43 22.37 -0.19 3.24
N GLN A 44 22.91 0.98 3.53
CA GLN A 44 22.97 1.52 4.89
C GLN A 44 21.82 2.48 5.19
N SER A 45 21.04 2.83 4.18
CA SER A 45 19.84 3.64 4.34
C SER A 45 18.73 2.84 5.02
N LEU A 46 18.00 3.47 5.93
CA LEU A 46 16.75 2.90 6.48
C LEU A 46 15.64 2.76 5.42
N ASN A 47 15.82 3.41 4.26
CA ASN A 47 14.93 3.34 3.11
C ASN A 47 15.41 2.38 2.02
N PHE A 48 16.45 1.58 2.30
CA PHE A 48 16.96 0.62 1.33
C PHE A 48 15.86 -0.33 0.89
N VAL A 49 15.75 -0.51 -0.44
CA VAL A 49 14.86 -1.51 -1.06
C VAL A 49 15.71 -2.41 -1.95
N PRO A 50 15.70 -3.74 -1.74
CA PRO A 50 16.47 -4.65 -2.59
C PRO A 50 16.13 -4.50 -4.07
N ALA A 51 17.09 -4.75 -4.94
CA ALA A 51 16.82 -4.79 -6.37
C ALA A 51 15.85 -5.93 -6.71
N LYS A 52 14.98 -5.70 -7.69
CA LYS A 52 14.08 -6.73 -8.22
C LYS A 52 14.89 -7.92 -8.76
N SER A 53 14.47 -9.14 -8.44
CA SER A 53 15.10 -10.37 -8.91
C SER A 53 14.07 -11.42 -9.34
N GLU A 54 14.43 -12.37 -10.19
CA GLU A 54 13.53 -13.44 -10.61
C GLU A 54 13.15 -14.40 -9.47
N SER A 55 13.98 -14.46 -8.43
CA SER A 55 13.79 -15.36 -7.29
C SER A 55 12.92 -14.79 -6.18
N HIS A 56 12.64 -13.48 -6.19
CA HIS A 56 11.89 -12.81 -5.14
C HIS A 56 10.83 -11.86 -5.69
N LEU A 57 9.75 -11.71 -4.95
CA LEU A 57 8.68 -10.73 -5.14
C LEU A 57 8.82 -9.62 -4.12
N LEU A 58 8.84 -8.38 -4.54
CA LEU A 58 8.72 -7.20 -3.68
C LEU A 58 7.24 -6.79 -3.61
N LEU A 59 6.62 -7.12 -2.47
CA LEU A 59 5.21 -6.82 -2.18
C LEU A 59 5.14 -5.62 -1.23
N ALA A 60 4.26 -4.66 -1.52
CA ALA A 60 4.08 -3.47 -0.69
C ALA A 60 2.61 -3.15 -0.43
N THR A 61 2.36 -2.34 0.60
CA THR A 61 1.09 -1.69 0.88
C THR A 61 1.33 -0.22 1.18
N TRP A 62 0.46 0.65 0.68
CA TRP A 62 0.55 2.08 0.92
C TRP A 62 -0.83 2.75 0.89
N ASN A 63 -1.22 3.31 2.02
CA ASN A 63 -2.32 4.26 2.04
C ASN A 63 -1.81 5.59 1.45
N ILE A 64 -2.29 5.95 0.26
CA ILE A 64 -1.96 7.23 -0.39
C ILE A 64 -3.10 8.20 -0.14
N GLN A 65 -2.91 9.06 0.87
CA GLN A 65 -3.93 9.98 1.36
C GLN A 65 -4.74 10.64 0.23
N HIS A 66 -6.06 10.36 0.20
CA HIS A 66 -7.01 10.97 -0.75
C HIS A 66 -6.59 10.88 -2.22
N PHE A 67 -6.09 9.73 -2.67
CA PHE A 67 -5.53 9.54 -4.00
C PHE A 67 -6.58 9.69 -5.11
N GLY A 68 -6.45 10.76 -5.89
CA GLY A 68 -7.38 11.13 -6.98
C GLY A 68 -8.35 12.28 -6.65
N SER A 69 -8.50 12.69 -5.38
CA SER A 69 -9.31 13.87 -5.00
C SER A 69 -8.45 15.08 -4.60
N THR A 70 -7.23 14.86 -4.17
CA THR A 70 -6.28 15.92 -3.87
C THR A 70 -5.62 16.41 -5.16
N GLU A 71 -5.66 17.71 -5.41
CA GLU A 71 -4.91 18.30 -6.51
C GLU A 71 -3.44 18.45 -6.12
N ARG A 72 -2.66 17.38 -6.36
CA ARG A 72 -1.22 17.33 -6.11
C ARG A 72 -0.42 18.15 -7.11
N TYR A 73 0.80 18.50 -6.73
CA TYR A 73 1.80 19.00 -7.67
C TYR A 73 2.16 17.91 -8.67
N ASP A 74 2.46 18.29 -9.90
CA ASP A 74 2.83 17.33 -10.95
C ASP A 74 4.06 16.51 -10.52
N GLU A 75 5.04 17.15 -9.87
CA GLU A 75 6.24 16.46 -9.35
C GLU A 75 5.92 15.43 -8.27
N SER A 76 4.87 15.64 -7.45
CA SER A 76 4.45 14.66 -6.43
C SER A 76 4.02 13.34 -7.07
N LEU A 77 3.34 13.38 -8.21
CA LEU A 77 2.94 12.18 -8.95
C LEU A 77 4.17 11.43 -9.51
N TRP A 78 5.22 12.17 -9.90
CA TRP A 78 6.49 11.55 -10.30
C TRP A 78 7.21 10.89 -9.12
N TYR A 79 7.20 11.52 -7.93
CA TYR A 79 7.79 10.92 -6.73
C TYR A 79 7.01 9.68 -6.28
N ILE A 80 5.68 9.72 -6.31
CA ILE A 80 4.83 8.55 -6.04
C ILE A 80 5.16 7.43 -7.03
N ALA A 81 5.24 7.72 -8.34
CA ALA A 81 5.60 6.74 -9.35
C ALA A 81 6.99 6.14 -9.12
N GLU A 82 8.00 6.95 -8.74
CA GLU A 82 9.35 6.45 -8.44
C GLU A 82 9.36 5.51 -7.23
N VAL A 83 8.65 5.85 -6.15
CA VAL A 83 8.49 4.97 -4.98
C VAL A 83 7.87 3.64 -5.40
N LEU A 84 6.72 3.68 -6.10
CA LEU A 84 6.00 2.48 -6.52
C LEU A 84 6.79 1.62 -7.51
N SER A 85 7.65 2.22 -8.32
CA SER A 85 8.49 1.52 -9.32
C SER A 85 9.44 0.48 -8.69
N ARG A 86 9.75 0.63 -7.41
CA ARG A 86 10.66 -0.27 -6.68
C ARG A 86 10.04 -1.62 -6.34
N PHE A 87 8.72 -1.73 -6.39
CA PHE A 87 7.98 -2.94 -6.00
C PHE A 87 7.38 -3.64 -7.23
N ASP A 88 6.99 -4.89 -7.07
CA ASP A 88 6.39 -5.70 -8.14
C ASP A 88 4.87 -5.72 -8.08
N LEU A 89 4.32 -5.68 -6.85
CA LEU A 89 2.90 -5.69 -6.54
C LEU A 89 2.63 -4.80 -5.32
N ILE A 90 1.70 -3.88 -5.45
CA ILE A 90 1.37 -2.92 -4.40
C ILE A 90 -0.13 -2.90 -4.17
N ALA A 91 -0.55 -2.98 -2.90
CA ALA A 91 -1.90 -2.65 -2.48
C ALA A 91 -1.97 -1.16 -2.12
N ILE A 92 -2.96 -0.46 -2.65
CA ILE A 92 -3.15 0.98 -2.43
C ILE A 92 -4.51 1.21 -1.80
N GLN A 93 -4.55 1.96 -0.69
CA GLN A 93 -5.76 2.39 -0.01
C GLN A 93 -6.02 3.87 -0.29
N GLU A 94 -7.23 4.32 0.03
CA GLU A 94 -7.72 5.69 -0.20
C GLU A 94 -7.77 6.15 -1.68
N VAL A 95 -7.87 5.22 -2.62
CA VAL A 95 -8.13 5.60 -4.01
C VAL A 95 -9.56 6.14 -4.10
N LYS A 96 -9.70 7.42 -4.43
CA LYS A 96 -11.00 8.09 -4.47
C LYS A 96 -11.77 7.77 -5.76
N GLN A 97 -12.99 8.26 -5.86
CA GLN A 97 -13.86 8.03 -7.02
C GLN A 97 -13.17 8.37 -8.35
N SER A 98 -12.39 9.45 -8.39
CA SER A 98 -11.55 9.78 -9.53
C SER A 98 -10.31 8.89 -9.58
N LEU A 99 -10.13 8.16 -10.66
CA LEU A 99 -8.94 7.34 -10.92
C LEU A 99 -7.79 8.12 -11.58
N ARG A 100 -7.95 9.42 -11.80
CA ARG A 100 -7.02 10.26 -12.58
C ARG A 100 -5.56 10.11 -12.11
N ASP A 101 -5.30 10.21 -10.81
CA ASP A 101 -3.93 10.16 -10.29
C ASP A 101 -3.37 8.74 -10.38
N LEU A 102 -4.18 7.70 -10.16
CA LEU A 102 -3.79 6.30 -10.34
C LEU A 102 -3.45 6.02 -11.81
N GLU A 103 -4.28 6.47 -12.74
CA GLU A 103 -4.05 6.32 -14.18
C GLU A 103 -2.76 7.04 -14.61
N LEU A 104 -2.56 8.27 -14.14
CA LEU A 104 -1.38 9.07 -14.47
C LEU A 104 -0.11 8.42 -13.91
N VAL A 105 -0.11 8.00 -12.66
CA VAL A 105 1.02 7.27 -12.06
C VAL A 105 1.29 5.96 -12.81
N THR A 106 0.24 5.23 -13.19
CA THR A 106 0.40 4.00 -14.01
C THR A 106 1.04 4.29 -15.37
N GLN A 107 0.67 5.40 -16.02
CA GLN A 107 1.30 5.85 -17.27
C GLN A 107 2.77 6.20 -17.06
N LEU A 108 3.13 6.92 -15.99
CA LEU A 108 4.52 7.24 -15.64
C LEU A 108 5.37 6.00 -15.39
N LEU A 109 4.80 4.97 -14.79
CA LEU A 109 5.45 3.67 -14.57
C LEU A 109 5.69 2.89 -15.88
N GLY A 110 4.88 3.15 -16.91
CA GLY A 110 5.06 2.59 -18.24
C GLY A 110 4.09 1.45 -18.60
N PRO A 111 4.18 0.91 -19.83
CA PRO A 111 3.13 0.09 -20.45
C PRO A 111 2.91 -1.28 -19.80
N TRP A 112 3.87 -1.75 -19.01
CA TRP A 112 3.82 -3.05 -18.35
C TRP A 112 3.06 -3.01 -17.02
N TRP A 113 2.83 -1.81 -16.50
CA TRP A 113 2.10 -1.64 -15.26
C TRP A 113 0.60 -1.69 -15.51
N LYS A 114 -0.07 -2.38 -14.61
CA LYS A 114 -1.52 -2.59 -14.63
C LYS A 114 -2.07 -2.37 -13.24
N TYR A 115 -3.34 -1.99 -13.18
CA TYR A 115 -4.06 -1.91 -11.91
C TYR A 115 -5.43 -2.58 -12.01
N ILE A 116 -5.94 -3.00 -10.87
CA ILE A 116 -7.33 -3.41 -10.65
C ILE A 116 -7.84 -2.69 -9.41
N VAL A 117 -9.12 -2.35 -9.40
CA VAL A 117 -9.76 -1.59 -8.31
C VAL A 117 -11.06 -2.24 -7.86
N SER A 118 -11.42 -2.07 -6.58
CA SER A 118 -12.75 -2.38 -6.06
C SER A 118 -13.80 -1.37 -6.55
N ASP A 119 -15.05 -1.59 -6.25
CA ASP A 119 -16.04 -0.51 -6.34
C ASP A 119 -15.87 0.51 -5.21
N VAL A 120 -16.57 1.63 -5.31
CA VAL A 120 -16.56 2.68 -4.30
C VAL A 120 -17.34 2.24 -3.08
N THR A 121 -16.73 2.26 -1.90
CA THR A 121 -17.49 2.07 -0.67
C THR A 121 -18.35 3.30 -0.39
N ALA A 122 -19.65 3.16 -0.62
CA ALA A 122 -20.62 4.23 -0.48
C ALA A 122 -20.91 4.55 1.00
N GLY A 123 -21.35 5.80 1.24
CA GLY A 123 -21.76 6.27 2.55
C GLY A 123 -20.63 6.96 3.33
N GLU A 124 -21.06 7.75 4.33
CA GLU A 124 -20.16 8.61 5.13
C GLU A 124 -19.01 7.81 5.80
N PRO A 125 -19.25 6.64 6.42
CA PRO A 125 -18.17 5.84 7.00
C PRO A 125 -17.20 5.24 5.97
N GLY A 126 -17.68 4.95 4.74
CA GLY A 126 -16.88 4.41 3.63
C GLY A 126 -16.01 5.45 2.96
N ASN A 127 -16.30 6.75 3.15
CA ASN A 127 -15.51 7.90 2.68
C ASN A 127 -15.30 7.93 1.15
N GLU A 128 -16.19 7.25 0.39
CA GLU A 128 -16.11 7.15 -1.08
C GLU A 128 -14.76 6.62 -1.58
N GLU A 129 -14.20 5.64 -0.89
CA GLU A 129 -12.89 5.07 -1.17
C GLU A 129 -12.99 3.76 -1.94
N ARG A 130 -11.96 3.52 -2.75
CA ARG A 130 -11.63 2.25 -3.40
C ARG A 130 -10.35 1.68 -2.83
N LEU A 131 -10.22 0.38 -2.94
CA LEU A 131 -8.98 -0.34 -2.75
C LEU A 131 -8.44 -0.75 -4.12
N ALA A 132 -7.12 -0.69 -4.30
CA ALA A 132 -6.49 -1.01 -5.58
C ALA A 132 -5.29 -1.92 -5.43
N TYR A 133 -5.00 -2.67 -6.50
CA TYR A 133 -3.71 -3.32 -6.70
C TYR A 133 -3.06 -2.77 -7.95
N LEU A 134 -1.80 -2.38 -7.83
CA LEU A 134 -0.93 -1.92 -8.92
C LEU A 134 0.22 -2.92 -9.06
N PHE A 135 0.50 -3.40 -10.27
CA PHE A 135 1.50 -4.45 -10.47
C PHE A 135 2.22 -4.38 -11.82
N ASP A 136 3.48 -4.82 -11.82
CA ASP A 136 4.27 -5.02 -13.04
C ASP A 136 3.93 -6.38 -13.68
N ASN A 137 3.19 -6.35 -14.79
CA ASN A 137 2.70 -7.55 -15.48
C ASN A 137 3.79 -8.43 -16.08
N ARG A 138 5.05 -8.01 -16.11
CA ARG A 138 6.20 -8.86 -16.48
C ARG A 138 6.54 -9.84 -15.36
N ARG A 139 6.27 -9.48 -14.12
CA ARG A 139 6.67 -10.17 -12.90
C ARG A 139 5.51 -10.81 -12.15
N VAL A 140 4.37 -10.16 -12.17
CA VAL A 140 3.16 -10.58 -11.48
C VAL A 140 2.02 -10.71 -12.46
N ARG A 141 1.37 -11.86 -12.47
CA ARG A 141 0.21 -12.14 -13.31
C ARG A 141 -1.07 -12.13 -12.47
N PHE A 142 -2.01 -11.28 -12.84
CA PHE A 142 -3.37 -11.36 -12.30
C PHE A 142 -4.06 -12.63 -12.80
N SER A 143 -4.70 -13.39 -11.90
CA SER A 143 -5.29 -14.70 -12.22
C SER A 143 -6.68 -14.64 -12.86
N GLY A 144 -7.30 -13.45 -12.86
CA GLY A 144 -8.72 -13.28 -13.22
C GLY A 144 -9.69 -13.40 -12.03
N LEU A 145 -9.22 -13.84 -10.86
CA LEU A 145 -10.01 -13.86 -9.63
C LEU A 145 -9.90 -12.51 -8.93
N ALA A 146 -10.98 -11.78 -8.81
CA ALA A 146 -11.09 -10.61 -7.95
C ALA A 146 -12.53 -10.45 -7.47
N GLY A 147 -12.70 -9.92 -6.27
CA GLY A 147 -14.01 -9.66 -5.68
C GLY A 147 -13.91 -8.95 -4.35
N GLU A 148 -14.97 -8.31 -3.96
CA GLU A 148 -15.13 -7.74 -2.63
C GLU A 148 -15.56 -8.83 -1.65
N ILE A 149 -15.04 -8.76 -0.43
CA ILE A 149 -15.36 -9.73 0.62
C ILE A 149 -16.64 -9.30 1.30
N VAL A 150 -17.71 -10.06 1.02
CA VAL A 150 -18.98 -9.94 1.74
C VAL A 150 -19.05 -11.05 2.79
N LEU A 151 -19.20 -10.66 4.05
CA LEU A 151 -19.27 -11.60 5.16
C LEU A 151 -20.56 -12.42 5.08
N PRO A 152 -20.50 -13.76 5.23
CA PRO A 152 -21.67 -14.62 5.18
C PRO A 152 -22.59 -14.36 6.38
N PRO A 153 -23.89 -14.62 6.27
CA PRO A 153 -24.79 -14.56 7.41
C PRO A 153 -24.42 -15.63 8.46
N ILE A 154 -24.76 -15.34 9.71
CA ILE A 154 -24.59 -16.29 10.82
C ILE A 154 -25.83 -17.20 10.86
N GLU A 155 -25.60 -18.51 11.02
CA GLU A 155 -26.65 -19.51 11.21
C GLU A 155 -26.75 -19.88 12.69
N ASP A 156 -28.00 -19.86 13.23
CA ASP A 156 -28.25 -20.33 14.60
C ASP A 156 -28.39 -21.85 14.69
N ALA A 157 -28.56 -22.38 15.89
CA ALA A 157 -28.71 -23.82 16.13
C ALA A 157 -29.96 -24.42 15.47
N GLU A 158 -30.95 -23.61 15.16
CA GLU A 158 -32.21 -23.97 14.51
C GLU A 158 -32.16 -23.84 12.98
N GLY A 159 -31.02 -23.37 12.41
CA GLY A 159 -30.84 -23.19 10.96
C GLY A 159 -31.33 -21.86 10.41
N HIS A 160 -31.68 -20.91 11.23
CA HIS A 160 -32.08 -19.58 10.77
C HIS A 160 -30.84 -18.72 10.47
N LEU A 161 -30.88 -17.99 9.34
CA LEU A 161 -29.82 -17.11 8.88
C LEU A 161 -30.07 -15.66 9.33
N TYR A 162 -29.05 -15.07 9.99
CA TYR A 162 -29.05 -13.68 10.43
C TYR A 162 -27.98 -12.88 9.70
N PRO A 163 -28.31 -11.70 9.16
CA PRO A 163 -27.32 -10.84 8.52
C PRO A 163 -26.26 -10.40 9.54
N VAL A 164 -25.00 -10.42 9.13
CA VAL A 164 -23.88 -9.91 9.92
C VAL A 164 -23.58 -8.48 9.49
N ARG A 165 -23.09 -7.66 10.44
CA ARG A 165 -22.57 -6.34 10.12
C ARG A 165 -21.36 -6.49 9.22
N GLN A 166 -21.40 -5.85 8.05
CA GLN A 166 -20.26 -5.79 7.14
C GLN A 166 -19.21 -4.80 7.64
N LEU A 167 -17.95 -5.00 7.20
CA LEU A 167 -16.88 -4.04 7.46
C LEU A 167 -17.23 -2.66 6.89
N VAL A 168 -16.74 -1.62 7.54
CA VAL A 168 -17.02 -0.22 7.14
C VAL A 168 -16.55 0.05 5.71
N ARG A 169 -15.38 -0.45 5.36
CA ARG A 169 -14.90 -0.50 3.97
C ARG A 169 -14.74 -1.94 3.56
N THR A 170 -15.41 -2.31 2.48
CA THR A 170 -15.41 -3.69 2.01
C THR A 170 -14.00 -4.11 1.56
N PRO A 171 -13.39 -5.15 2.16
CA PRO A 171 -12.07 -5.61 1.75
C PRO A 171 -12.07 -6.10 0.31
N TYR A 172 -10.96 -5.89 -0.39
CA TYR A 172 -10.80 -6.29 -1.78
C TYR A 172 -9.82 -7.44 -1.90
N MET A 173 -10.27 -8.54 -2.48
CA MET A 173 -9.51 -9.78 -2.66
C MET A 173 -9.19 -10.00 -4.13
N ALA A 174 -7.94 -10.40 -4.44
CA ALA A 174 -7.53 -10.77 -5.79
C ALA A 174 -6.48 -11.88 -5.79
N GLY A 175 -6.54 -12.76 -6.80
CA GLY A 175 -5.59 -13.83 -7.00
C GLY A 175 -4.45 -13.42 -7.92
N PHE A 176 -3.21 -13.73 -7.50
CA PHE A 176 -2.00 -13.44 -8.25
C PHE A 176 -1.09 -14.65 -8.38
N LYS A 177 -0.23 -14.62 -9.42
CA LYS A 177 0.86 -15.58 -9.63
C LYS A 177 2.17 -14.82 -9.84
N ALA A 178 3.23 -15.25 -9.13
CA ALA A 178 4.57 -14.73 -9.29
C ALA A 178 5.56 -15.89 -9.14
N GLY A 179 6.45 -16.07 -10.13
CA GLY A 179 7.33 -17.24 -10.16
C GLY A 179 6.57 -18.56 -10.01
N TRP A 180 6.94 -19.36 -9.03
CA TRP A 180 6.31 -20.63 -8.66
C TRP A 180 5.09 -20.48 -7.74
N SER A 181 4.87 -19.28 -7.23
CA SER A 181 3.84 -19.03 -6.21
C SER A 181 2.52 -18.58 -6.81
N SER A 182 1.42 -19.11 -6.26
CA SER A 182 0.07 -18.61 -6.43
C SER A 182 -0.49 -18.23 -5.07
N PHE A 183 -1.06 -17.06 -4.94
CA PHE A 183 -1.58 -16.56 -3.67
C PHE A 183 -2.78 -15.64 -3.88
N ILE A 184 -3.61 -15.55 -2.85
CA ILE A 184 -4.69 -14.58 -2.76
C ILE A 184 -4.20 -13.43 -1.89
N LEU A 185 -4.33 -12.22 -2.43
CA LEU A 185 -4.06 -10.98 -1.72
C LEU A 185 -5.38 -10.36 -1.33
N SER A 186 -5.54 -10.03 -0.05
CA SER A 186 -6.70 -9.30 0.47
C SER A 186 -6.22 -7.99 1.09
N THR A 187 -6.72 -6.86 0.58
CA THR A 187 -6.37 -5.54 1.14
C THR A 187 -7.54 -4.94 1.91
N VAL A 188 -7.18 -4.27 3.00
CA VAL A 188 -8.13 -3.63 3.93
C VAL A 188 -7.79 -2.16 4.15
N HIS A 189 -8.80 -1.39 4.52
CA HIS A 189 -8.68 -0.12 5.21
C HIS A 189 -9.73 -0.12 6.33
N LEU A 190 -9.32 -0.54 7.52
CA LEU A 190 -10.22 -0.77 8.66
C LEU A 190 -10.67 0.56 9.29
N ILE A 191 -11.69 0.47 10.13
CA ILE A 191 -12.27 1.62 10.79
C ILE A 191 -11.23 2.38 11.64
N TRP A 192 -11.16 3.70 11.48
CA TRP A 192 -10.34 4.57 12.34
C TRP A 192 -10.87 4.59 13.77
N GLY A 193 -12.06 5.13 13.98
CA GLY A 193 -12.74 5.22 15.27
C GLY A 193 -11.99 6.06 16.32
N GLU A 194 -11.97 5.59 17.57
CA GLU A 194 -11.29 6.26 18.67
C GLU A 194 -9.79 5.97 18.66
N GLU A 195 -8.98 6.98 19.04
CA GLU A 195 -7.51 6.87 19.16
C GLU A 195 -7.08 6.08 20.40
N VAL A 196 -7.65 4.90 20.57
CA VAL A 196 -7.31 3.99 21.67
C VAL A 196 -6.90 2.63 21.12
N GLU A 197 -5.86 2.05 21.73
CA GLU A 197 -5.50 0.66 21.45
C GLU A 197 -6.66 -0.26 21.92
N GLY A 198 -6.97 -1.27 21.08
CA GLY A 198 -8.07 -2.18 21.38
C GLY A 198 -9.47 -1.60 21.18
N PHE A 199 -9.63 -0.54 20.40
CA PHE A 199 -10.95 -0.05 19.99
C PHE A 199 -11.81 -1.20 19.44
N ALA A 200 -12.85 -1.56 20.19
CA ALA A 200 -13.59 -2.81 19.97
C ALA A 200 -14.13 -2.99 18.54
N PRO A 201 -14.69 -1.97 17.84
CA PRO A 201 -15.12 -2.15 16.45
C PRO A 201 -13.98 -2.47 15.48
N ARG A 202 -12.75 -2.00 15.73
CA ARG A 202 -11.58 -2.33 14.92
C ARG A 202 -11.13 -3.77 15.14
N VAL A 203 -11.10 -4.21 16.40
CA VAL A 203 -10.77 -5.59 16.74
C VAL A 203 -11.80 -6.54 16.11
N GLU A 204 -13.10 -6.20 16.19
CA GLU A 204 -14.17 -6.97 15.56
C GLU A 204 -13.98 -7.08 14.04
N GLU A 205 -13.62 -5.99 13.34
CA GLU A 205 -13.32 -6.04 11.89
C GLU A 205 -12.12 -6.95 11.59
N VAL A 206 -11.07 -6.93 12.44
CA VAL A 206 -9.92 -7.85 12.30
C VAL A 206 -10.36 -9.29 12.46
N GLU A 207 -11.12 -9.63 13.49
CA GLU A 207 -11.62 -10.98 13.75
C GLU A 207 -12.50 -11.47 12.59
N GLN A 208 -13.45 -10.65 12.13
CA GLN A 208 -14.34 -11.01 11.04
C GLN A 208 -13.60 -11.31 9.73
N ILE A 209 -12.62 -10.48 9.34
CA ILE A 209 -11.86 -10.72 8.11
C ILE A 209 -10.93 -11.93 8.23
N THR A 210 -10.31 -12.13 9.39
CA THR A 210 -9.43 -13.28 9.61
C THR A 210 -10.21 -14.60 9.62
N ASP A 211 -11.35 -14.64 10.26
CA ASP A 211 -12.25 -15.82 10.26
C ASP A 211 -12.73 -16.15 8.83
N PHE A 212 -13.09 -15.11 8.06
CA PHE A 212 -13.42 -15.30 6.66
C PHE A 212 -12.28 -15.95 5.87
N LEU A 213 -11.05 -15.44 6.01
CA LEU A 213 -9.89 -15.96 5.27
C LEU A 213 -9.53 -17.38 5.68
N VAL A 214 -9.57 -17.71 6.99
CA VAL A 214 -9.32 -19.05 7.51
C VAL A 214 -10.34 -20.05 6.97
N ASN A 215 -11.63 -19.68 6.98
CA ASN A 215 -12.68 -20.52 6.43
C ASN A 215 -12.52 -20.68 4.92
N ARG A 216 -12.27 -19.61 4.18
CA ARG A 216 -12.05 -19.62 2.73
C ARG A 216 -10.87 -20.48 2.31
N ARG A 217 -9.76 -20.46 3.08
CA ARG A 217 -8.59 -21.31 2.84
C ARG A 217 -8.92 -22.79 2.95
N SER A 218 -9.83 -23.17 3.86
CA SER A 218 -10.20 -24.58 4.13
C SER A 218 -11.22 -25.15 3.13
N GLU A 219 -11.83 -24.32 2.28
CA GLU A 219 -12.81 -24.78 1.28
C GLU A 219 -12.20 -25.78 0.29
N HIS A 220 -12.96 -26.83 -0.07
CA HIS A 220 -12.50 -27.88 -0.98
C HIS A 220 -12.07 -27.37 -2.36
N GLY A 221 -12.64 -26.28 -2.83
CA GLY A 221 -12.33 -25.65 -4.13
C GLY A 221 -11.51 -24.37 -4.04
N ALA A 222 -10.79 -24.13 -2.94
CA ALA A 222 -9.97 -22.90 -2.79
C ALA A 222 -8.98 -22.77 -3.95
N TRP A 223 -9.00 -21.64 -4.63
CA TRP A 223 -8.09 -21.36 -5.75
C TRP A 223 -6.61 -21.32 -5.32
N SER A 224 -6.33 -20.83 -4.13
CA SER A 224 -5.05 -20.92 -3.44
C SER A 224 -5.28 -20.99 -1.94
N ARG A 225 -4.38 -21.68 -1.24
CA ARG A 225 -4.37 -21.74 0.22
C ARG A 225 -3.34 -20.80 0.84
N ASN A 226 -2.55 -20.14 0.00
CA ASN A 226 -1.65 -19.07 0.41
C ASN A 226 -2.42 -17.75 0.35
N MET A 227 -2.70 -17.17 1.52
CA MET A 227 -3.43 -15.92 1.63
C MET A 227 -2.56 -14.89 2.35
N ILE A 228 -2.59 -13.68 1.86
CA ILE A 228 -1.86 -12.53 2.41
C ILE A 228 -2.89 -11.44 2.66
N LEU A 229 -2.96 -10.96 3.89
CA LEU A 229 -3.81 -9.85 4.30
C LEU A 229 -2.93 -8.65 4.56
N LEU A 230 -3.19 -7.52 3.88
CA LEU A 230 -2.37 -6.32 4.02
C LEU A 230 -3.20 -5.05 3.85
N GLY A 231 -2.67 -3.93 4.30
CA GLY A 231 -3.34 -2.64 4.17
C GLY A 231 -3.22 -1.79 5.40
N ASP A 232 -4.11 -0.83 5.50
CA ASP A 232 -4.27 0.07 6.64
C ASP A 232 -5.25 -0.55 7.64
N PHE A 233 -4.69 -1.06 8.74
CA PHE A 233 -5.46 -1.65 9.84
C PHE A 233 -5.78 -0.64 10.94
N ASN A 234 -5.28 0.58 10.83
CA ASN A 234 -5.40 1.58 11.88
C ASN A 234 -4.90 1.09 13.26
N MET A 235 -3.92 0.18 13.28
CA MET A 235 -3.30 -0.33 14.51
C MET A 235 -2.30 0.65 15.08
N PHE A 236 -2.24 0.75 16.39
CA PHE A 236 -1.32 1.66 17.07
C PHE A 236 -0.02 0.99 17.47
N ASP A 237 -0.09 -0.28 17.84
CA ASP A 237 1.01 -1.08 18.35
C ASP A 237 1.07 -2.43 17.60
N PRO A 238 2.23 -2.85 17.07
CA PRO A 238 2.38 -4.15 16.41
C PRO A 238 2.21 -5.35 17.35
N GLY A 239 2.27 -5.14 18.66
CA GLY A 239 1.97 -6.14 19.72
C GLY A 239 0.63 -5.94 20.40
N GLY A 240 -0.17 -4.97 19.98
CA GLY A 240 -1.44 -4.59 20.59
C GLY A 240 -2.57 -5.59 20.36
N VAL A 241 -3.76 -5.28 20.89
CA VAL A 241 -4.92 -6.19 20.88
C VAL A 241 -5.35 -6.57 19.46
N ALA A 242 -5.35 -5.60 18.52
CA ALA A 242 -5.72 -5.88 17.13
C ALA A 242 -4.68 -6.78 16.41
N ALA A 243 -3.38 -6.61 16.70
CA ALA A 243 -2.33 -7.50 16.19
C ALA A 243 -2.43 -8.91 16.80
N GLN A 244 -2.78 -9.01 18.09
CA GLN A 244 -3.05 -10.29 18.73
C GLN A 244 -4.28 -10.98 18.13
N ALA A 245 -5.32 -10.25 17.74
CA ALA A 245 -6.47 -10.85 17.05
C ALA A 245 -6.06 -11.51 15.73
N LEU A 246 -5.17 -10.88 14.93
CA LEU A 246 -4.60 -11.50 13.72
C LEU A 246 -3.88 -12.82 14.04
N THR A 247 -2.98 -12.80 15.02
CA THR A 247 -2.15 -13.99 15.34
C THR A 247 -2.94 -15.09 16.00
N ASN A 248 -3.92 -14.78 16.85
CA ASN A 248 -4.81 -15.75 17.47
C ASN A 248 -5.68 -16.48 16.45
N SER A 249 -6.01 -15.84 15.34
CA SER A 249 -6.74 -16.46 14.21
C SER A 249 -5.84 -17.29 13.29
N GLY A 250 -4.54 -17.41 13.60
CA GLY A 250 -3.59 -18.25 12.85
C GLY A 250 -2.85 -17.53 11.71
N LEU A 251 -3.00 -16.21 11.57
CA LEU A 251 -2.15 -15.44 10.67
C LEU A 251 -0.81 -15.15 11.36
N SER A 252 0.25 -15.03 10.57
CA SER A 252 1.58 -14.62 11.05
C SER A 252 1.94 -13.23 10.56
N ILE A 253 2.45 -12.39 11.46
CA ILE A 253 3.09 -11.11 11.11
C ILE A 253 4.58 -11.39 10.93
N PRO A 254 5.27 -10.81 9.93
CA PRO A 254 6.69 -11.05 9.71
C PRO A 254 7.54 -10.70 10.92
N HIS A 255 8.52 -11.54 11.25
CA HIS A 255 9.54 -11.22 12.26
C HIS A 255 10.29 -9.95 11.90
N GLY A 256 10.58 -9.12 12.89
CA GLY A 256 11.26 -7.84 12.72
C GLY A 256 10.32 -6.68 12.35
N ARG A 257 8.99 -6.93 12.24
CA ARG A 257 8.03 -5.83 12.02
C ARG A 257 8.04 -4.85 13.21
N GLU A 258 8.23 -5.35 14.41
CA GLU A 258 8.35 -4.61 15.66
C GLU A 258 9.60 -3.71 15.72
N ASP A 259 10.65 -4.02 14.97
CA ASP A 259 11.89 -3.27 14.91
C ASP A 259 11.86 -2.15 13.86
N LEU A 260 10.84 -2.15 12.99
CA LEU A 260 10.68 -1.12 11.97
C LEU A 260 10.12 0.16 12.56
N ARG A 261 10.36 1.26 11.84
CA ARG A 261 9.69 2.52 12.11
C ARG A 261 8.17 2.40 11.95
N ALA A 262 7.45 3.29 12.63
CA ALA A 262 6.01 3.47 12.45
C ALA A 262 5.67 3.83 11.00
N THR A 263 4.44 3.56 10.59
CA THR A 263 3.99 3.86 9.22
C THR A 263 3.22 5.17 9.10
N ASN A 264 2.91 5.83 10.21
CA ASN A 264 2.30 7.16 10.16
C ASN A 264 3.32 8.29 10.06
N VAL A 265 2.92 9.39 9.46
CA VAL A 265 3.68 10.65 9.44
C VAL A 265 3.13 11.56 10.54
N GLY A 266 3.49 11.29 11.78
CA GLY A 266 2.97 11.98 12.97
C GLY A 266 4.00 12.22 14.05
N GLN A 267 3.59 12.86 15.16
CA GLN A 267 4.45 13.05 16.33
C GLN A 267 4.54 11.78 17.18
N GLU A 268 3.44 11.04 17.26
CA GLU A 268 3.37 9.76 17.95
C GLU A 268 3.53 8.63 16.95
N ALA A 269 4.36 7.65 17.27
CA ALA A 269 4.58 6.48 16.44
C ALA A 269 3.31 5.60 16.42
N ARG A 270 2.80 5.29 15.21
CA ARG A 270 1.66 4.41 14.98
C ARG A 270 1.99 3.42 13.88
N PHE A 271 1.58 2.19 14.05
CA PHE A 271 1.87 1.08 13.14
C PHE A 271 0.60 0.70 12.35
N TYR A 272 0.00 1.70 11.71
CA TYR A 272 -1.30 1.56 11.04
C TYR A 272 -1.32 0.46 9.99
N ASP A 273 -0.24 0.37 9.19
CA ASP A 273 -0.16 -0.54 8.07
C ASP A 273 0.49 -1.87 8.48
N GLN A 274 -0.10 -2.98 8.03
CA GLN A 274 0.38 -4.33 8.32
C GLN A 274 0.38 -5.22 7.08
N ILE A 275 1.20 -6.28 7.14
CA ILE A 275 1.18 -7.40 6.20
C ILE A 275 1.17 -8.67 7.04
N ALA A 276 0.16 -9.51 6.88
CA ALA A 276 -0.02 -10.75 7.62
C ALA A 276 -0.22 -11.93 6.66
N PHE A 277 0.24 -13.09 7.04
CA PHE A 277 0.31 -14.28 6.20
C PHE A 277 -0.49 -15.44 6.79
N LEU A 278 -1.26 -16.12 5.94
CA LEU A 278 -1.89 -17.40 6.20
C LEU A 278 -1.45 -18.35 5.07
N LEU A 279 -0.30 -19.02 5.25
CA LEU A 279 0.35 -19.83 4.24
C LEU A 279 0.08 -21.31 4.46
N GLU A 280 0.03 -22.10 3.38
CA GLU A 280 -0.09 -23.56 3.44
C GLU A 280 1.21 -24.19 3.94
N ASP A 281 2.34 -23.68 3.47
CA ASP A 281 3.67 -24.02 3.91
C ASP A 281 4.42 -22.72 4.25
N ALA A 282 4.61 -22.50 5.56
CA ALA A 282 5.23 -21.27 6.05
C ALA A 282 6.74 -21.19 5.72
N GLU A 283 7.39 -22.30 5.35
CA GLU A 283 8.78 -22.29 4.89
C GLU A 283 8.90 -21.76 3.46
N ILE A 284 7.83 -21.93 2.69
CA ILE A 284 7.69 -21.42 1.32
C ILE A 284 7.12 -20.03 1.37
N MET A 285 7.58 -18.99 0.90
CA MET A 285 7.09 -17.60 0.97
C MET A 285 7.31 -16.89 2.33
N ASN A 286 8.14 -17.41 3.21
CA ASN A 286 8.49 -16.67 4.41
C ASN A 286 9.28 -15.40 4.03
N PRO A 287 8.89 -14.21 4.50
CA PRO A 287 9.59 -12.97 4.17
C PRO A 287 11.08 -13.05 4.47
N SER A 288 11.92 -12.76 3.46
CA SER A 288 13.38 -12.73 3.61
C SER A 288 13.89 -11.38 4.08
N SER A 289 13.15 -10.32 3.80
CA SER A 289 13.39 -8.97 4.31
C SER A 289 12.10 -8.15 4.27
N LEU A 290 12.07 -7.07 5.03
CA LEU A 290 10.95 -6.13 5.13
C LEU A 290 11.48 -4.73 5.48
N GLY A 291 10.68 -3.72 5.22
CA GLY A 291 11.05 -2.34 5.54
C GLY A 291 9.89 -1.36 5.41
N VAL A 292 10.12 -0.16 5.90
CA VAL A 292 9.22 0.99 5.74
C VAL A 292 9.99 2.09 5.03
N VAL A 293 9.45 2.57 3.92
CA VAL A 293 10.02 3.67 3.14
C VAL A 293 9.51 5.00 3.66
N ASP A 294 10.39 5.83 4.19
CA ASP A 294 10.14 7.24 4.47
C ASP A 294 10.70 8.10 3.34
N PHE A 295 9.86 8.38 2.38
CA PHE A 295 10.21 9.20 1.23
C PHE A 295 10.51 10.65 1.60
N PHE A 296 10.12 11.13 2.80
CA PHE A 296 10.43 12.48 3.28
C PHE A 296 11.90 12.67 3.68
N ASP A 297 12.68 11.60 3.77
CA ASP A 297 14.13 11.69 3.89
C ASP A 297 14.78 12.21 2.58
N ALA A 298 14.09 12.05 1.44
CA ALA A 298 14.61 12.44 0.13
C ALA A 298 13.78 13.56 -0.53
N VAL A 299 12.45 13.43 -0.56
CA VAL A 299 11.55 14.43 -1.17
C VAL A 299 10.78 15.18 -0.10
N TYR A 300 10.59 16.47 -0.29
CA TYR A 300 9.91 17.33 0.69
C TYR A 300 10.51 17.28 2.09
N SER A 301 11.83 17.02 2.20
CA SER A 301 12.54 17.05 3.48
C SER A 301 12.54 18.47 4.08
N ASP A 302 12.87 18.56 5.36
CA ASP A 302 12.94 19.88 6.03
C ASP A 302 13.99 20.80 5.40
N GLU A 303 15.08 20.26 4.86
CA GLU A 303 16.16 20.98 4.19
C GLU A 303 15.68 21.59 2.87
N LYS A 304 14.72 20.93 2.20
CA LYS A 304 14.12 21.38 0.94
C LYS A 304 12.96 22.38 1.13
N PHE A 305 12.62 22.73 2.36
CA PHE A 305 11.53 23.68 2.66
C PHE A 305 11.65 25.01 1.89
N ALA A 306 12.87 25.51 1.71
CA ALA A 306 13.11 26.77 1.02
C ALA A 306 12.62 26.74 -0.44
N ASP A 307 12.70 25.59 -1.12
CA ASP A 307 12.30 25.41 -2.52
C ASP A 307 10.77 25.48 -2.72
N TYR A 308 10.01 25.30 -1.62
CA TYR A 308 8.53 25.23 -1.64
C TYR A 308 7.86 26.36 -0.88
N ARG A 309 8.61 27.13 -0.08
CA ARG A 309 8.06 28.15 0.82
C ARG A 309 7.12 29.13 0.14
N GLU A 310 7.51 29.61 -1.04
CA GLU A 310 6.73 30.61 -1.80
C GLU A 310 5.46 30.01 -2.43
N ASP A 311 5.41 28.68 -2.56
CA ASP A 311 4.28 27.94 -3.12
C ASP A 311 3.19 27.63 -2.10
N LEU A 312 3.51 27.68 -0.80
CA LEU A 312 2.59 27.27 0.26
C LEU A 312 1.34 28.14 0.33
N ARG A 313 0.17 27.49 0.28
CA ARG A 313 -1.13 28.14 0.49
C ARG A 313 -2.02 27.22 1.33
N THR A 314 -2.78 27.82 2.22
CA THR A 314 -3.87 27.16 2.92
C THR A 314 -5.01 26.81 1.97
N ALA A 315 -5.97 26.00 2.39
CA ALA A 315 -7.18 25.71 1.61
C ALA A 315 -7.95 26.99 1.19
N ALA A 316 -7.85 28.05 1.96
CA ALA A 316 -8.43 29.37 1.65
C ALA A 316 -7.54 30.23 0.72
N GLY A 317 -6.40 29.70 0.22
CA GLY A 317 -5.48 30.41 -0.67
C GLY A 317 -4.55 31.41 0.03
N ALA A 318 -4.60 31.52 1.36
CA ALA A 318 -3.76 32.45 2.13
C ALA A 318 -2.34 31.88 2.37
N VAL A 319 -1.36 32.76 2.58
CA VAL A 319 -0.03 32.35 3.06
C VAL A 319 -0.16 31.87 4.50
N PRO A 320 0.37 30.68 4.86
CA PRO A 320 0.29 30.19 6.24
C PRO A 320 0.99 31.11 7.22
N ALA A 321 0.42 31.31 8.42
CA ALA A 321 1.02 32.14 9.47
C ALA A 321 2.35 31.56 9.97
N ASN A 322 2.50 30.22 9.97
CA ASN A 322 3.75 29.51 10.23
C ASN A 322 4.04 28.57 9.06
N PRO A 323 4.75 29.03 8.03
CA PRO A 323 4.96 28.23 6.81
C PRO A 323 5.67 26.90 7.05
N LEU A 324 6.72 26.85 7.91
CA LEU A 324 7.45 25.62 8.18
C LEU A 324 6.58 24.58 8.91
N LYS A 325 5.81 24.99 9.90
CA LYS A 325 4.86 24.11 10.59
C LYS A 325 3.80 23.59 9.63
N TYR A 326 3.25 24.46 8.78
CA TYR A 326 2.24 24.09 7.78
C TYR A 326 2.81 23.09 6.77
N TYR A 327 4.04 23.33 6.26
CA TYR A 327 4.76 22.43 5.37
C TYR A 327 4.90 21.02 5.96
N ARG A 328 5.41 20.91 7.19
CA ARG A 328 5.65 19.63 7.87
C ARG A 328 4.37 18.87 8.20
N GLN A 329 3.35 19.54 8.70
CA GLN A 329 2.17 18.91 9.29
C GLN A 329 1.02 18.68 8.31
N TYR A 330 0.97 19.48 7.23
CA TYR A 330 -0.18 19.45 6.32
C TYR A 330 0.24 19.33 4.86
N TRP A 331 1.09 20.24 4.35
CA TRP A 331 1.32 20.38 2.93
C TRP A 331 2.02 19.16 2.33
N ARG A 332 3.19 18.74 2.85
CA ARG A 332 3.94 17.60 2.32
C ARG A 332 3.18 16.27 2.44
N ARG A 333 2.35 16.11 3.50
CA ARG A 333 1.50 14.92 3.64
C ARG A 333 0.47 14.87 2.52
N ARG A 334 -0.18 15.98 2.22
CA ARG A 334 -1.13 16.06 1.13
C ARG A 334 -0.46 15.80 -0.24
N GLU A 335 0.81 16.20 -0.40
CA GLU A 335 1.56 15.98 -1.64
C GLU A 335 1.98 14.52 -1.83
N MET A 336 2.35 13.82 -0.78
CA MET A 336 2.70 12.39 -0.80
C MET A 336 1.63 11.54 -0.11
N SER A 337 1.78 11.35 1.18
CA SER A 337 0.79 10.74 2.08
C SER A 337 1.14 11.03 3.54
N ASP A 338 0.18 10.87 4.44
CA ASP A 338 0.38 10.80 5.90
C ASP A 338 0.67 9.37 6.38
N HIS A 339 0.75 8.41 5.46
CA HIS A 339 1.27 7.07 5.67
C HIS A 339 2.57 6.84 4.90
N LEU A 340 3.49 6.10 5.50
CA LEU A 340 4.71 5.58 4.88
C LEU A 340 4.42 4.21 4.26
N LEU A 341 5.15 3.87 3.19
CA LEU A 341 4.97 2.60 2.50
C LEU A 341 5.63 1.45 3.27
N LEU A 342 4.86 0.41 3.58
CA LEU A 342 5.34 -0.85 4.17
C LEU A 342 5.55 -1.90 3.07
N TRP A 343 6.67 -2.66 3.13
CA TRP A 343 6.97 -3.69 2.14
C TRP A 343 7.61 -4.94 2.75
N VAL A 344 7.51 -6.04 1.99
CA VAL A 344 8.20 -7.31 2.27
C VAL A 344 8.79 -7.89 0.98
N GLN A 345 9.87 -8.65 1.12
CA GLN A 345 10.45 -9.45 0.05
C GLN A 345 10.12 -10.93 0.29
N LEU A 346 9.47 -11.56 -0.69
CA LEU A 346 9.01 -12.94 -0.60
C LEU A 346 9.78 -13.81 -1.60
N PRO A 347 10.34 -14.97 -1.20
CA PRO A 347 10.89 -15.93 -2.15
C PRO A 347 9.77 -16.50 -3.02
N ILE A 348 10.01 -16.58 -4.32
CA ILE A 348 9.06 -17.10 -5.33
C ILE A 348 9.69 -18.14 -6.28
N ASP A 349 10.97 -18.47 -6.11
CA ASP A 349 11.64 -19.54 -6.85
C ASP A 349 11.93 -20.73 -5.93
N PHE A 350 11.21 -21.81 -6.14
CA PHE A 350 11.33 -23.08 -5.40
C PHE A 350 11.88 -24.21 -6.27
N SER A 351 12.53 -23.88 -7.40
CA SER A 351 13.06 -24.86 -8.36
C SER A 351 14.05 -25.83 -7.70
N ASN A 352 14.96 -25.31 -6.87
CA ASN A 352 15.94 -26.16 -6.16
C ASN A 352 15.29 -27.12 -5.16
N THR A 353 14.29 -26.66 -4.41
CA THR A 353 13.53 -27.48 -3.47
C THR A 353 12.79 -28.58 -4.23
N HIS A 354 12.14 -28.24 -5.34
CA HIS A 354 11.45 -29.20 -6.19
C HIS A 354 12.41 -30.25 -6.75
N LEU A 355 13.55 -29.85 -7.34
CA LEU A 355 14.53 -30.77 -7.90
C LEU A 355 15.14 -31.71 -6.83
N THR A 356 15.41 -31.17 -5.64
CA THR A 356 15.89 -31.97 -4.50
C THR A 356 14.83 -33.00 -4.07
N GLY A 357 13.56 -32.61 -4.05
CA GLY A 357 12.46 -33.54 -3.80
C GLY A 357 12.40 -34.69 -4.81
N VAL A 358 12.57 -34.40 -6.10
CA VAL A 358 12.58 -35.43 -7.15
C VAL A 358 13.75 -36.41 -7.00
N ILE A 359 14.92 -35.95 -6.53
CA ILE A 359 16.09 -36.83 -6.33
C ILE A 359 15.89 -37.78 -5.15
N ASN A 360 15.13 -37.35 -4.14
CA ASN A 360 14.91 -38.08 -2.88
C ASN A 360 13.68 -39.04 -2.93
N THR A 361 12.93 -39.01 -4.04
CA THR A 361 11.84 -39.98 -4.32
C THR A 361 12.35 -41.14 -5.17
#